data_38519862243d9be65c7f48bc64e61c37
#
_entry.id   38519862243d9be65c7f48bc64e61c37
#
_cell.length_a   1.000
_cell.length_b   1.000
_cell.length_c   1.000
_cell.angle_alpha   90.00
_cell.angle_beta   90.00
_cell.angle_gamma   90.00
#
_symmetry.space_group_name_H-M   'P 1'
#
loop_
_entity.id
_entity.type
_entity.pdbx_description
1 polymer ?
#
loop_
_entity_poly.entity_id
_entity_poly.type
_entity_poly.pdbx_seq_one_letter_code
_entity_poly.pdbx_strand_id
1 'polypeptide(L)'
;MSKKKATMAIAYDFDGTLAPGNMQEHQFLPDIGMTPSAFWKEVHKTAHEHQADEVLVYMNLMLRKANAHGVPVRREDFKKRGKTIQLFDGVADWFSRINGYAKTKSVDLKHYLISSGNDEIFAGTPIANRFKAVFASKYLFDVNGVAQWPALAINYTTKTQYLFRINKGVMDISDNASVNKYVPKEERPVPFENMVFIGDGATDIPCFRLVKDQGGLSVAVYTPNKKNGKAKAQRYLSEERVHVVSPAIYTDGSELDTIIKAQIDLVASRHTLGGLLKV
;
A
#
# COMPACT_ATOMS: atom_id res chain seq x y z
N MET A 1 4.64 -2.50 -36.34
CA MET A 1 3.83 -2.66 -35.11
C MET A 1 4.69 -2.36 -33.91
N SER A 2 4.32 -1.43 -33.03
CA SER A 2 5.07 -1.17 -31.78
C SER A 2 5.00 -2.44 -30.91
N LYS A 3 6.16 -3.01 -30.51
CA LYS A 3 6.19 -4.16 -29.59
C LYS A 3 5.44 -3.79 -28.32
N LYS A 4 4.44 -4.58 -27.92
CA LYS A 4 3.71 -4.40 -26.67
C LYS A 4 4.72 -4.45 -25.52
N LYS A 5 4.77 -3.41 -24.69
CA LYS A 5 5.68 -3.36 -23.54
C LYS A 5 5.24 -4.35 -22.45
N ALA A 6 6.20 -4.89 -21.70
CA ALA A 6 5.88 -5.63 -20.50
C ALA A 6 5.21 -4.69 -19.49
N THR A 7 4.09 -5.09 -18.90
CA THR A 7 3.46 -4.33 -17.80
C THR A 7 3.93 -4.92 -16.47
N MET A 8 4.38 -4.05 -15.57
CA MET A 8 4.79 -4.40 -14.21
C MET A 8 4.04 -3.53 -13.21
N ALA A 9 3.69 -4.07 -12.06
CA ALA A 9 3.09 -3.33 -10.96
C ALA A 9 3.93 -3.42 -9.70
N ILE A 10 4.04 -2.30 -8.98
CA ILE A 10 4.47 -2.30 -7.59
C ILE A 10 3.28 -1.85 -6.74
N ALA A 11 2.83 -2.70 -5.84
CA ALA A 11 1.83 -2.39 -4.83
C ALA A 11 2.53 -2.16 -3.49
N TYR A 12 2.16 -1.08 -2.82
CA TYR A 12 2.75 -0.65 -1.56
C TYR A 12 1.70 -0.61 -0.46
N ASP A 13 2.09 -0.98 0.75
CA ASP A 13 1.46 -0.42 1.94
C ASP A 13 1.95 1.02 2.16
N PHE A 14 1.33 1.77 3.08
CA PHE A 14 1.72 3.15 3.37
C PHE A 14 2.43 3.29 4.70
N ASP A 15 1.74 2.95 5.80
CA ASP A 15 2.20 3.14 7.17
C ASP A 15 3.35 2.17 7.50
N GLY A 16 4.51 2.68 7.91
CA GLY A 16 5.73 1.87 8.10
C GLY A 16 6.45 1.47 6.81
N THR A 17 5.84 1.72 5.64
CA THR A 17 6.38 1.37 4.32
C THR A 17 6.86 2.59 3.54
N LEU A 18 6.01 3.59 3.28
CA LEU A 18 6.35 4.84 2.60
C LEU A 18 6.53 6.01 3.57
N ALA A 19 5.94 5.90 4.75
CA ALA A 19 6.05 6.88 5.84
C ALA A 19 6.25 6.17 7.17
N PRO A 20 7.00 6.74 8.14
CA PRO A 20 7.17 6.16 9.46
C PRO A 20 5.90 6.31 10.32
N GLY A 21 5.61 5.29 11.14
CA GLY A 21 4.43 5.28 12.03
C GLY A 21 3.12 5.09 11.27
N ASN A 22 2.00 5.43 11.91
CA ASN A 22 0.68 5.41 11.28
C ASN A 22 0.27 6.84 10.92
N MET A 23 -0.39 7.02 9.79
CA MET A 23 -0.75 8.35 9.27
C MET A 23 -1.61 9.18 10.23
N GLN A 24 -2.39 8.54 11.10
CA GLN A 24 -3.22 9.20 12.11
C GLN A 24 -2.39 9.84 13.22
N GLU A 25 -1.18 9.34 13.46
CA GLU A 25 -0.31 9.74 14.57
C GLU A 25 0.36 11.10 14.33
N HIS A 26 0.50 11.53 13.06
CA HIS A 26 1.23 12.74 12.71
C HIS A 26 0.50 14.02 13.11
N GLN A 27 -0.80 14.13 12.86
CA GLN A 27 -1.56 15.35 13.18
C GLN A 27 -2.91 15.06 13.83
N PHE A 28 -3.63 14.01 13.42
CA PHE A 28 -4.98 13.78 13.91
C PHE A 28 -5.02 13.47 15.42
N LEU A 29 -4.15 12.58 15.90
CA LEU A 29 -4.11 12.26 17.33
C LEU A 29 -3.69 13.46 18.21
N PRO A 30 -2.69 14.27 17.84
CA PRO A 30 -2.44 15.55 18.50
C PRO A 30 -3.66 16.48 18.53
N ASP A 31 -4.39 16.62 17.44
CA ASP A 31 -5.57 17.50 17.38
C ASP A 31 -6.66 17.10 18.39
N ILE A 32 -6.82 15.80 18.66
CA ILE A 32 -7.77 15.28 19.67
C ILE A 32 -7.15 15.09 21.06
N GLY A 33 -5.91 15.54 21.27
CA GLY A 33 -5.23 15.48 22.56
C GLY A 33 -4.86 14.06 23.03
N MET A 34 -4.72 13.09 22.11
CA MET A 34 -4.40 11.69 22.44
C MET A 34 -2.98 11.32 22.03
N THR A 35 -2.31 10.52 22.88
CA THR A 35 -1.07 9.87 22.48
C THR A 35 -1.35 8.64 21.60
N PRO A 36 -0.43 8.26 20.68
CA PRO A 36 -0.57 7.03 19.90
C PRO A 36 -0.83 5.79 20.78
N SER A 37 -0.06 5.64 21.86
CA SER A 37 -0.22 4.49 22.78
C SER A 37 -1.61 4.42 23.41
N ALA A 38 -2.17 5.55 23.86
CA ALA A 38 -3.51 5.58 24.46
C ALA A 38 -4.59 5.26 23.41
N PHE A 39 -4.47 5.82 22.21
CA PHE A 39 -5.42 5.61 21.14
C PHE A 39 -5.45 4.14 20.68
N TRP A 40 -4.31 3.57 20.34
CA TRP A 40 -4.24 2.19 19.86
C TRP A 40 -4.59 1.18 20.95
N LYS A 41 -4.29 1.47 22.24
CA LYS A 41 -4.75 0.65 23.36
C LYS A 41 -6.29 0.62 23.44
N GLU A 42 -6.96 1.77 23.25
CA GLU A 42 -8.43 1.84 23.24
C GLU A 42 -9.01 1.08 22.03
N VAL A 43 -8.39 1.21 20.84
CA VAL A 43 -8.78 0.47 19.62
C VAL A 43 -8.69 -1.04 19.86
N HIS A 44 -7.55 -1.55 20.29
CA HIS A 44 -7.36 -2.99 20.52
C HIS A 44 -8.29 -3.53 21.60
N LYS A 45 -8.47 -2.79 22.70
CA LYS A 45 -9.41 -3.16 23.76
C LYS A 45 -10.83 -3.29 23.21
N THR A 46 -11.31 -2.27 22.51
CA THR A 46 -12.66 -2.24 21.96
C THR A 46 -12.86 -3.35 20.91
N ALA A 47 -11.89 -3.52 20.01
CA ALA A 47 -11.95 -4.59 19.01
C ALA A 47 -12.04 -5.98 19.66
N HIS A 48 -11.23 -6.23 20.70
CA HIS A 48 -11.25 -7.50 21.41
C HIS A 48 -12.54 -7.74 22.17
N GLU A 49 -13.05 -6.75 22.91
CA GLU A 49 -14.29 -6.85 23.71
C GLU A 49 -15.53 -7.11 22.84
N HIS A 50 -15.54 -6.56 21.63
CA HIS A 50 -16.69 -6.67 20.73
C HIS A 50 -16.47 -7.64 19.56
N GLN A 51 -15.32 -8.34 19.49
CA GLN A 51 -14.92 -9.18 18.37
C GLN A 51 -15.06 -8.44 17.03
N ALA A 52 -14.62 -7.17 17.01
CA ALA A 52 -14.80 -6.24 15.91
C ALA A 52 -13.50 -6.07 15.10
N ASP A 53 -13.66 -5.62 13.86
CA ASP A 53 -12.56 -5.26 12.98
C ASP A 53 -11.82 -4.01 13.50
N GLU A 54 -10.51 -4.12 13.71
CA GLU A 54 -9.68 -3.02 14.27
C GLU A 54 -9.69 -1.77 13.39
N VAL A 55 -9.79 -1.93 12.06
CA VAL A 55 -9.83 -0.79 11.13
C VAL A 55 -11.14 -0.04 11.27
N LEU A 56 -12.27 -0.76 11.32
CA LEU A 56 -13.57 -0.14 11.59
C LEU A 56 -13.62 0.53 12.96
N VAL A 57 -13.03 -0.11 13.97
CA VAL A 57 -12.97 0.43 15.34
C VAL A 57 -12.16 1.72 15.38
N TYR A 58 -10.94 1.75 14.83
CA TYR A 58 -10.15 2.97 14.88
C TYR A 58 -10.80 4.12 14.09
N MET A 59 -11.39 3.84 12.94
CA MET A 59 -12.09 4.85 12.15
C MET A 59 -13.30 5.43 12.90
N ASN A 60 -14.11 4.57 13.51
CA ASN A 60 -15.22 5.02 14.34
C ASN A 60 -14.74 5.83 15.56
N LEU A 61 -13.67 5.36 16.24
CA LEU A 61 -13.10 6.05 17.39
C LEU A 61 -12.56 7.45 17.01
N MET A 62 -11.94 7.58 15.83
CA MET A 62 -11.52 8.88 15.30
C MET A 62 -12.70 9.86 15.23
N LEU A 63 -13.83 9.45 14.64
CA LEU A 63 -15.02 10.32 14.53
C LEU A 63 -15.60 10.68 15.91
N ARG A 64 -15.72 9.70 16.80
CA ARG A 64 -16.24 9.93 18.16
C ARG A 64 -15.38 10.89 18.95
N LYS A 65 -14.06 10.70 18.93
CA LYS A 65 -13.09 11.56 19.65
C LYS A 65 -13.05 12.95 19.02
N ALA A 66 -13.05 13.07 17.70
CA ALA A 66 -13.10 14.36 17.03
C ALA A 66 -14.35 15.15 17.41
N ASN A 67 -15.52 14.51 17.42
CA ASN A 67 -16.77 15.14 17.85
C ASN A 67 -16.71 15.60 19.32
N ALA A 68 -16.19 14.76 20.22
CA ALA A 68 -16.06 15.10 21.64
C ALA A 68 -15.11 16.29 21.90
N HIS A 69 -14.13 16.53 21.03
CA HIS A 69 -13.14 17.59 21.17
C HIS A 69 -13.36 18.79 20.20
N GLY A 70 -14.48 18.78 19.45
CA GLY A 70 -14.77 19.86 18.47
C GLY A 70 -13.79 19.92 17.30
N VAL A 71 -13.11 18.79 17.00
CA VAL A 71 -12.14 18.70 15.90
C VAL A 71 -12.87 18.44 14.58
N PRO A 72 -12.66 19.28 13.53
CA PRO A 72 -13.38 19.12 12.29
C PRO A 72 -12.94 17.83 11.53
N VAL A 73 -13.93 17.14 10.95
CA VAL A 73 -13.78 15.88 10.22
C VAL A 73 -14.36 15.96 8.81
N ARG A 74 -14.19 17.10 8.15
CA ARG A 74 -14.52 17.23 6.72
C ARG A 74 -13.43 16.57 5.88
N ARG A 75 -13.76 16.19 4.66
CA ARG A 75 -12.81 15.62 3.70
C ARG A 75 -11.54 16.48 3.57
N GLU A 76 -11.70 17.80 3.46
CA GLU A 76 -10.57 18.72 3.33
C GLU A 76 -9.73 18.82 4.61
N ASP A 77 -10.31 18.59 5.78
CA ASP A 77 -9.57 18.59 7.04
C ASP A 77 -8.67 17.38 7.17
N PHE A 78 -9.15 16.18 6.78
CA PHE A 78 -8.31 15.00 6.66
C PHE A 78 -7.18 15.21 5.66
N LYS A 79 -7.49 15.74 4.48
CA LYS A 79 -6.51 16.03 3.43
C LYS A 79 -5.44 17.05 3.89
N LYS A 80 -5.80 18.08 4.66
CA LYS A 80 -4.83 19.01 5.25
C LYS A 80 -3.84 18.29 6.16
N ARG A 81 -4.30 17.35 6.98
CA ARG A 81 -3.46 16.53 7.87
C ARG A 81 -2.48 15.65 7.09
N GLY A 82 -2.87 15.15 5.93
CA GLY A 82 -1.97 14.40 5.06
C GLY A 82 -0.74 15.18 4.58
N LYS A 83 -0.82 16.52 4.51
CA LYS A 83 0.31 17.37 4.11
C LYS A 83 1.46 17.38 5.13
N THR A 84 1.19 17.04 6.38
CA THR A 84 2.19 17.05 7.46
C THR A 84 2.97 15.74 7.57
N ILE A 85 2.56 14.70 6.85
CA ILE A 85 3.18 13.38 6.92
C ILE A 85 4.59 13.44 6.35
N GLN A 86 5.55 13.03 7.18
CA GLN A 86 6.93 12.85 6.77
C GLN A 86 7.05 11.51 6.01
N LEU A 87 7.72 11.54 4.87
CA LEU A 87 8.01 10.33 4.09
C LEU A 87 9.39 9.78 4.44
N PHE A 88 9.62 8.50 4.21
CA PHE A 88 10.95 7.93 4.30
C PHE A 88 11.89 8.53 3.25
N ASP A 89 13.20 8.43 3.51
CA ASP A 89 14.25 8.97 2.66
C ASP A 89 14.13 8.47 1.22
N GLY A 90 14.11 9.42 0.28
CA GLY A 90 14.06 9.15 -1.15
C GLY A 90 12.67 8.86 -1.73
N VAL A 91 11.61 8.72 -0.91
CA VAL A 91 10.24 8.40 -1.40
C VAL A 91 9.71 9.47 -2.36
N ALA A 92 10.00 10.75 -2.11
CA ALA A 92 9.51 11.85 -2.95
C ALA A 92 9.94 11.70 -4.43
N ASP A 93 11.18 11.27 -4.65
CA ASP A 93 11.79 11.14 -5.98
C ASP A 93 11.71 9.71 -6.53
N TRP A 94 11.39 8.75 -5.69
CA TRP A 94 11.34 7.31 -6.01
C TRP A 94 10.56 7.02 -7.28
N PHE A 95 9.32 7.50 -7.36
CA PHE A 95 8.40 7.17 -8.45
C PHE A 95 8.91 7.64 -9.81
N SER A 96 9.44 8.87 -9.89
CA SER A 96 9.98 9.41 -11.14
C SER A 96 11.25 8.66 -11.56
N ARG A 97 12.14 8.38 -10.61
CA ARG A 97 13.43 7.72 -10.86
C ARG A 97 13.25 6.28 -11.30
N ILE A 98 12.43 5.50 -10.57
CA ILE A 98 12.23 4.09 -10.90
C ILE A 98 11.43 3.90 -12.19
N ASN A 99 10.46 4.82 -12.48
CA ASN A 99 9.76 4.85 -13.77
C ASN A 99 10.70 5.20 -14.93
N GLY A 100 11.65 6.12 -14.69
CA GLY A 100 12.70 6.44 -15.65
C GLY A 100 13.53 5.20 -15.99
N TYR A 101 13.98 4.47 -14.98
CA TYR A 101 14.71 3.22 -15.17
C TYR A 101 13.89 2.17 -15.92
N ALA A 102 12.64 1.91 -15.50
CA ALA A 102 11.76 0.95 -16.17
C ALA A 102 11.54 1.30 -17.67
N LYS A 103 11.42 2.59 -17.98
CA LYS A 103 11.28 3.06 -19.36
C LYS A 103 12.51 2.71 -20.22
N THR A 104 13.73 2.79 -19.68
CA THR A 104 14.96 2.38 -20.40
C THR A 104 14.97 0.89 -20.73
N LYS A 105 14.26 0.07 -19.94
CA LYS A 105 14.11 -1.38 -20.12
C LYS A 105 12.85 -1.78 -20.91
N SER A 106 12.12 -0.81 -21.48
CA SER A 106 10.86 -1.04 -22.18
C SER A 106 9.77 -1.69 -21.31
N VAL A 107 9.79 -1.44 -20.00
CA VAL A 107 8.77 -1.88 -19.04
C VAL A 107 7.82 -0.72 -18.73
N ASP A 108 6.51 -0.98 -18.81
CA ASP A 108 5.44 -0.07 -18.38
C ASP A 108 5.14 -0.31 -16.91
N LEU A 109 5.81 0.45 -16.04
CA LEU A 109 5.70 0.31 -14.59
C LEU A 109 4.53 1.14 -14.04
N LYS A 110 3.69 0.51 -13.22
CA LYS A 110 2.54 1.14 -12.55
C LYS A 110 2.68 0.99 -11.04
N HIS A 111 2.28 2.03 -10.31
CA HIS A 111 2.29 2.05 -8.84
C HIS A 111 0.86 1.99 -8.32
N TYR A 112 0.65 1.21 -7.25
CA TYR A 112 -0.63 1.02 -6.57
C TYR A 112 -0.44 1.12 -5.07
N LEU A 113 -1.40 1.72 -4.37
CA LEU A 113 -1.43 1.72 -2.91
C LEU A 113 -2.49 0.74 -2.42
N ILE A 114 -2.15 -0.07 -1.41
CA ILE A 114 -3.08 -0.94 -0.70
C ILE A 114 -2.83 -0.74 0.80
N SER A 115 -3.61 0.12 1.45
CA SER A 115 -3.36 0.56 2.83
C SER A 115 -4.55 0.35 3.75
N SER A 116 -4.27 0.01 5.00
CA SER A 116 -5.26 0.02 6.08
C SER A 116 -5.52 1.43 6.62
N GLY A 117 -4.70 2.41 6.24
CA GLY A 117 -4.86 3.82 6.62
C GLY A 117 -5.98 4.54 5.84
N ASN A 118 -6.20 5.79 6.18
CA ASN A 118 -7.30 6.59 5.63
C ASN A 118 -6.98 7.16 4.24
N ASP A 119 -7.85 6.89 3.26
CA ASP A 119 -7.79 7.43 1.90
C ASP A 119 -7.75 8.97 1.91
N GLU A 120 -8.56 9.58 2.76
CA GLU A 120 -8.69 11.03 2.86
C GLU A 120 -7.41 11.71 3.37
N ILE A 121 -6.73 11.09 4.34
CA ILE A 121 -5.44 11.59 4.84
C ILE A 121 -4.38 11.38 3.75
N PHE A 122 -4.34 10.17 3.16
CA PHE A 122 -3.41 9.87 2.08
C PHE A 122 -3.54 10.85 0.91
N ALA A 123 -4.75 11.23 0.53
CA ALA A 123 -5.01 12.19 -0.57
C ALA A 123 -4.36 13.57 -0.36
N GLY A 124 -3.93 13.89 0.86
CA GLY A 124 -3.20 15.11 1.20
C GLY A 124 -1.68 14.99 1.06
N THR A 125 -1.14 13.80 0.96
CA THR A 125 0.32 13.58 0.89
C THR A 125 0.92 14.08 -0.42
N PRO A 126 2.20 14.46 -0.44
CA PRO A 126 2.87 14.95 -1.66
C PRO A 126 2.99 13.88 -2.76
N ILE A 127 2.77 12.61 -2.43
CA ILE A 127 2.86 11.49 -3.37
C ILE A 127 1.51 10.94 -3.82
N ALA A 128 0.38 11.51 -3.39
CA ALA A 128 -0.96 11.00 -3.68
C ALA A 128 -1.23 10.81 -5.18
N ASN A 129 -0.68 11.67 -6.02
CA ASN A 129 -0.85 11.63 -7.48
C ASN A 129 0.13 10.69 -8.21
N ARG A 130 0.96 9.96 -7.50
CA ARG A 130 1.96 9.03 -8.09
C ARG A 130 1.39 7.65 -8.39
N PHE A 131 0.19 7.35 -7.94
CA PHE A 131 -0.41 6.02 -8.02
C PHE A 131 -1.44 5.93 -9.14
N LYS A 132 -1.44 4.81 -9.84
CA LYS A 132 -2.47 4.46 -10.84
C LYS A 132 -3.84 4.25 -10.19
N ALA A 133 -3.85 3.64 -9.01
CA ALA A 133 -5.01 3.53 -8.13
C ALA A 133 -4.57 3.47 -6.66
N VAL A 134 -5.45 3.97 -5.79
CA VAL A 134 -5.32 3.97 -4.33
C VAL A 134 -6.47 3.14 -3.78
N PHE A 135 -6.11 2.11 -3.02
CA PHE A 135 -7.03 1.28 -2.26
C PHE A 135 -6.69 1.50 -0.78
N ALA A 136 -7.48 2.30 -0.10
CA ALA A 136 -7.30 2.64 1.30
C ALA A 136 -8.64 2.67 2.03
N SER A 137 -8.62 2.53 3.36
CA SER A 137 -9.83 2.61 4.15
C SER A 137 -10.41 4.02 4.07
N LYS A 138 -11.73 4.16 3.95
CA LYS A 138 -12.35 5.46 3.70
C LYS A 138 -13.70 5.64 4.39
N TYR A 139 -14.06 6.90 4.54
CA TYR A 139 -15.34 7.32 5.10
C TYR A 139 -16.40 7.56 4.01
N LEU A 140 -17.65 7.39 4.40
CA LEU A 140 -18.80 8.00 3.73
C LEU A 140 -18.97 9.41 4.29
N PHE A 141 -19.27 10.38 3.43
CA PHE A 141 -19.46 11.77 3.78
C PHE A 141 -20.89 12.21 3.48
N ASP A 142 -21.40 13.13 4.30
CA ASP A 142 -22.70 13.76 4.03
C ASP A 142 -22.58 14.85 2.93
N VAL A 143 -23.68 15.52 2.66
CA VAL A 143 -23.77 16.59 1.64
C VAL A 143 -22.90 17.80 1.97
N ASN A 144 -22.51 17.99 3.24
CA ASN A 144 -21.63 19.06 3.70
C ASN A 144 -20.15 18.64 3.71
N GLY A 145 -19.85 17.42 3.26
CA GLY A 145 -18.52 16.85 3.25
C GLY A 145 -18.00 16.45 4.62
N VAL A 146 -18.88 16.22 5.61
CA VAL A 146 -18.54 15.76 6.96
C VAL A 146 -18.55 14.23 7.00
N ALA A 147 -17.51 13.62 7.53
CA ALA A 147 -17.40 12.16 7.66
C ALA A 147 -18.45 11.62 8.62
N GLN A 148 -19.19 10.60 8.17
CA GLN A 148 -20.32 10.02 8.90
C GLN A 148 -20.05 8.57 9.34
N TRP A 149 -19.46 7.78 8.46
CA TRP A 149 -19.38 6.34 8.62
C TRP A 149 -18.13 5.74 7.97
N PRO A 150 -17.44 4.77 8.59
CA PRO A 150 -16.41 3.97 7.94
C PRO A 150 -17.02 3.13 6.81
N ALA A 151 -16.84 3.56 5.56
CA ALA A 151 -17.51 2.95 4.41
C ALA A 151 -16.68 1.81 3.78
N LEU A 152 -15.39 1.78 4.04
CA LEU A 152 -14.48 0.74 3.57
C LEU A 152 -13.38 0.52 4.61
N ALA A 153 -13.19 -0.73 5.01
CA ALA A 153 -12.04 -1.19 5.80
C ALA A 153 -11.18 -2.13 4.95
N ILE A 154 -9.87 -1.86 4.93
CA ILE A 154 -8.90 -2.69 4.23
C ILE A 154 -7.88 -3.21 5.23
N ASN A 155 -7.85 -4.52 5.46
CA ASN A 155 -6.95 -5.16 6.40
C ASN A 155 -6.60 -6.60 5.97
N TYR A 156 -5.55 -7.16 6.51
CA TYR A 156 -5.17 -8.58 6.37
C TYR A 156 -5.57 -9.21 5.01
N THR A 157 -6.44 -10.23 5.03
CA THR A 157 -6.89 -10.92 3.82
C THR A 157 -7.70 -10.03 2.88
N THR A 158 -8.37 -8.99 3.37
CA THR A 158 -9.07 -8.06 2.47
C THR A 158 -8.12 -7.24 1.61
N LYS A 159 -6.83 -7.06 2.02
CA LYS A 159 -5.79 -6.48 1.14
C LYS A 159 -5.58 -7.30 -0.13
N THR A 160 -5.67 -8.62 -0.08
CA THR A 160 -5.36 -9.50 -1.22
C THR A 160 -6.32 -9.32 -2.39
N GLN A 161 -7.59 -8.97 -2.15
CA GLN A 161 -8.54 -8.74 -3.25
C GLN A 161 -8.06 -7.64 -4.20
N TYR A 162 -7.32 -6.64 -3.70
CA TYR A 162 -6.84 -5.53 -4.52
C TYR A 162 -5.68 -5.96 -5.43
N LEU A 163 -4.90 -6.95 -5.05
CA LEU A 163 -3.92 -7.57 -5.95
C LEU A 163 -4.62 -8.28 -7.12
N PHE A 164 -5.75 -8.94 -6.89
CA PHE A 164 -6.56 -9.51 -7.97
C PHE A 164 -7.20 -8.42 -8.84
N ARG A 165 -7.62 -7.30 -8.26
CA ARG A 165 -8.12 -6.14 -9.02
C ARG A 165 -7.03 -5.57 -9.93
N ILE A 166 -5.82 -5.40 -9.43
CA ILE A 166 -4.65 -4.97 -10.21
C ILE A 166 -4.37 -5.97 -11.34
N ASN A 167 -4.37 -7.28 -11.02
CA ASN A 167 -4.13 -8.35 -11.98
C ASN A 167 -5.11 -8.29 -13.16
N LYS A 168 -6.40 -8.05 -12.88
CA LYS A 168 -7.48 -8.02 -13.87
C LYS A 168 -7.77 -6.61 -14.45
N GLY A 169 -7.12 -5.57 -13.94
CA GLY A 169 -7.35 -4.20 -14.39
C GLY A 169 -8.68 -3.58 -13.90
N VAL A 170 -9.30 -4.10 -12.84
CA VAL A 170 -10.59 -3.64 -12.30
C VAL A 170 -10.35 -2.71 -11.13
N MET A 171 -10.30 -1.40 -11.39
CA MET A 171 -9.94 -0.41 -10.35
C MET A 171 -11.14 0.09 -9.54
N ASP A 172 -12.36 -0.01 -10.05
CA ASP A 172 -13.57 0.35 -9.32
C ASP A 172 -13.87 -0.68 -8.24
N ILE A 173 -13.86 -0.23 -6.97
CA ILE A 173 -14.08 -1.09 -5.79
C ILE A 173 -15.50 -1.67 -5.78
N SER A 174 -16.48 -0.94 -6.31
CA SER A 174 -17.88 -1.35 -6.35
C SER A 174 -18.16 -2.39 -7.46
N ASP A 175 -17.27 -2.52 -8.45
CA ASP A 175 -17.42 -3.50 -9.54
C ASP A 175 -16.97 -4.90 -9.08
N ASN A 176 -17.87 -5.61 -8.46
CA ASN A 176 -17.68 -7.00 -8.04
C ASN A 176 -17.90 -8.00 -9.18
N ALA A 177 -18.66 -7.64 -10.20
CA ALA A 177 -18.92 -8.51 -11.35
C ALA A 177 -17.65 -8.71 -12.19
N SER A 178 -16.98 -7.62 -12.56
CA SER A 178 -15.76 -7.68 -13.37
C SER A 178 -14.60 -8.35 -12.66
N VAL A 179 -14.41 -8.12 -11.34
CA VAL A 179 -13.32 -8.76 -10.59
C VAL A 179 -13.50 -10.27 -10.49
N ASN A 180 -14.75 -10.76 -10.48
CA ASN A 180 -15.05 -12.20 -10.44
C ASN A 180 -15.10 -12.86 -11.82
N LYS A 181 -15.15 -12.08 -12.91
CA LYS A 181 -15.16 -12.63 -14.27
C LYS A 181 -13.87 -13.42 -14.53
N TYR A 182 -14.02 -14.57 -15.21
CA TYR A 182 -12.85 -15.30 -15.69
C TYR A 182 -12.13 -14.50 -16.75
N VAL A 183 -10.81 -14.34 -16.57
CA VAL A 183 -9.90 -13.71 -17.55
C VAL A 183 -8.73 -14.66 -17.76
N PRO A 184 -8.47 -15.13 -18.97
CA PRO A 184 -7.31 -15.96 -19.28
C PRO A 184 -6.01 -15.31 -18.81
N LYS A 185 -5.02 -16.13 -18.42
CA LYS A 185 -3.79 -15.61 -17.81
C LYS A 185 -3.05 -14.62 -18.72
N GLU A 186 -3.00 -14.91 -20.00
CA GLU A 186 -2.36 -14.12 -21.05
C GLU A 186 -3.05 -12.79 -21.37
N GLU A 187 -4.34 -12.67 -21.02
CA GLU A 187 -5.14 -11.46 -21.22
C GLU A 187 -5.11 -10.52 -20.01
N ARG A 188 -4.55 -10.98 -18.87
CA ARG A 188 -4.51 -10.17 -17.66
C ARG A 188 -3.55 -8.98 -17.82
N PRO A 189 -4.01 -7.74 -17.54
CA PRO A 189 -3.19 -6.54 -17.70
C PRO A 189 -1.87 -6.56 -16.94
N VAL A 190 -1.87 -7.13 -15.73
CA VAL A 190 -0.67 -7.28 -14.90
C VAL A 190 -0.61 -8.71 -14.37
N PRO A 191 0.18 -9.60 -14.98
CA PRO A 191 0.43 -10.93 -14.44
C PRO A 191 1.04 -10.88 -13.05
N PHE A 192 0.72 -11.83 -12.16
CA PHE A 192 1.27 -11.86 -10.80
C PHE A 192 2.80 -11.96 -10.77
N GLU A 193 3.38 -12.69 -11.70
CA GLU A 193 4.84 -12.81 -11.87
C GLU A 193 5.54 -11.48 -12.19
N ASN A 194 4.78 -10.45 -12.60
CA ASN A 194 5.24 -9.10 -12.83
C ASN A 194 4.80 -8.14 -11.72
N MET A 195 4.32 -8.65 -10.59
CA MET A 195 3.97 -7.84 -9.42
C MET A 195 5.09 -7.84 -8.39
N VAL A 196 5.25 -6.69 -7.76
CA VAL A 196 5.99 -6.53 -6.51
C VAL A 196 5.02 -6.06 -5.44
N PHE A 197 5.09 -6.63 -4.24
CA PHE A 197 4.42 -6.10 -3.06
C PHE A 197 5.44 -5.69 -2.02
N ILE A 198 5.35 -4.44 -1.54
CA ILE A 198 6.23 -3.86 -0.52
C ILE A 198 5.37 -3.48 0.68
N GLY A 199 5.71 -4.00 1.86
CA GLY A 199 5.01 -3.73 3.11
C GLY A 199 5.91 -3.92 4.32
N ASP A 200 5.45 -3.59 5.54
CA ASP A 200 6.25 -3.70 6.78
C ASP A 200 5.57 -4.54 7.87
N GLY A 201 4.26 -4.77 7.74
CA GLY A 201 3.39 -5.13 8.85
C GLY A 201 2.78 -6.53 8.80
N ALA A 202 2.09 -6.87 9.88
CA ALA A 202 1.35 -8.12 9.97
C ALA A 202 0.14 -8.13 9.02
N THR A 203 -0.44 -6.97 8.75
CA THR A 203 -1.55 -6.81 7.80
C THR A 203 -1.16 -7.13 6.35
N ASP A 204 0.15 -7.14 6.05
CA ASP A 204 0.69 -7.39 4.71
C ASP A 204 1.00 -8.87 4.45
N ILE A 205 1.04 -9.69 5.50
CA ILE A 205 1.42 -11.10 5.40
C ILE A 205 0.62 -11.86 4.32
N PRO A 206 -0.71 -11.71 4.23
CA PRO A 206 -1.47 -12.36 3.17
C PRO A 206 -1.06 -11.90 1.75
N CYS A 207 -0.74 -10.62 1.58
CA CYS A 207 -0.26 -10.07 0.31
C CYS A 207 1.14 -10.57 -0.04
N PHE A 208 2.05 -10.63 0.94
CA PHE A 208 3.38 -11.21 0.75
C PHE A 208 3.29 -12.64 0.23
N ARG A 209 2.50 -13.48 0.91
CA ARG A 209 2.33 -14.88 0.52
C ARG A 209 1.71 -15.00 -0.87
N LEU A 210 0.62 -14.29 -1.12
CA LEU A 210 -0.06 -14.36 -2.42
C LEU A 210 0.87 -13.99 -3.57
N VAL A 211 1.59 -12.87 -3.46
CA VAL A 211 2.50 -12.42 -4.53
C VAL A 211 3.66 -13.39 -4.71
N LYS A 212 4.24 -13.87 -3.60
CA LYS A 212 5.33 -14.85 -3.62
C LYS A 212 4.88 -16.16 -4.27
N ASP A 213 3.78 -16.73 -3.83
CA ASP A 213 3.28 -18.03 -4.29
C ASP A 213 2.83 -17.98 -5.77
N GLN A 214 2.50 -16.79 -6.27
CA GLN A 214 2.15 -16.55 -7.68
C GLN A 214 3.35 -16.14 -8.56
N GLY A 215 4.58 -16.22 -8.05
CA GLY A 215 5.82 -15.97 -8.80
C GLY A 215 6.22 -14.49 -8.96
N GLY A 216 5.57 -13.58 -8.24
CA GLY A 216 5.97 -12.17 -8.10
C GLY A 216 7.01 -11.99 -7.01
N LEU A 217 7.39 -10.75 -6.72
CA LEU A 217 8.39 -10.40 -5.69
C LEU A 217 7.72 -9.80 -4.46
N SER A 218 7.97 -10.38 -3.27
CA SER A 218 7.53 -9.84 -1.99
C SER A 218 8.72 -9.30 -1.20
N VAL A 219 8.63 -8.05 -0.77
CA VAL A 219 9.66 -7.31 -0.05
C VAL A 219 9.11 -6.83 1.28
N ALA A 220 9.67 -7.28 2.40
CA ALA A 220 9.37 -6.71 3.70
C ALA A 220 10.36 -5.57 3.97
N VAL A 221 9.84 -4.38 4.26
CA VAL A 221 10.68 -3.25 4.67
C VAL A 221 10.59 -3.04 6.18
N TYR A 222 11.57 -2.34 6.74
CA TYR A 222 11.57 -1.96 8.13
C TYR A 222 12.08 -0.52 8.30
N THR A 223 11.52 0.19 9.29
CA THR A 223 11.97 1.54 9.63
C THR A 223 13.42 1.50 10.07
N PRO A 224 14.34 2.25 9.41
CA PRO A 224 15.73 2.35 9.83
C PRO A 224 15.84 2.81 11.29
N ASN A 225 16.79 2.25 12.03
CA ASN A 225 17.09 2.62 13.43
C ASN A 225 15.96 2.36 14.44
N LYS A 226 14.82 1.81 14.03
CA LYS A 226 13.76 1.40 14.96
C LYS A 226 14.16 0.12 15.69
N LYS A 227 14.15 0.14 17.02
CA LYS A 227 14.40 -1.04 17.85
C LYS A 227 13.51 -2.21 17.41
N ASN A 228 14.10 -3.37 17.20
CA ASN A 228 13.42 -4.60 16.73
C ASN A 228 12.79 -4.55 15.33
N GLY A 229 12.85 -3.44 14.58
CA GLY A 229 12.26 -3.35 13.24
C GLY A 229 12.85 -4.39 12.28
N LYS A 230 14.18 -4.44 12.19
CA LYS A 230 14.91 -5.42 11.36
C LYS A 230 14.61 -6.86 11.78
N ALA A 231 14.62 -7.15 13.09
CA ALA A 231 14.37 -8.49 13.62
C ALA A 231 12.95 -8.99 13.27
N LYS A 232 11.94 -8.12 13.38
CA LYS A 232 10.56 -8.42 12.97
C LYS A 232 10.48 -8.77 11.47
N ALA A 233 11.11 -7.96 10.61
CA ALA A 233 11.11 -8.20 9.18
C ALA A 233 11.88 -9.49 8.81
N GLN A 234 13.02 -9.75 9.46
CA GLN A 234 13.79 -11.00 9.28
C GLN A 234 12.99 -12.25 9.65
N ARG A 235 12.08 -12.15 10.64
CA ARG A 235 11.17 -13.25 10.94
C ARG A 235 10.28 -13.61 9.74
N TYR A 236 9.79 -12.62 8.98
CA TYR A 236 9.00 -12.92 7.77
C TYR A 236 9.84 -13.64 6.70
N LEU A 237 11.14 -13.37 6.64
CA LEU A 237 12.05 -14.07 5.74
C LEU A 237 12.27 -15.54 6.21
N SER A 238 12.55 -15.76 7.51
CA SER A 238 12.76 -17.10 8.06
C SER A 238 11.49 -17.96 8.04
N GLU A 239 10.32 -17.36 8.08
CA GLU A 239 9.02 -18.02 7.90
C GLU A 239 8.63 -18.15 6.41
N GLU A 240 9.55 -17.87 5.50
CA GLU A 240 9.35 -17.94 4.05
C GLU A 240 8.17 -17.12 3.51
N ARG A 241 7.75 -16.06 4.23
CA ARG A 241 6.63 -15.22 3.84
C ARG A 241 7.01 -14.19 2.77
N VAL A 242 8.29 -13.78 2.73
CA VAL A 242 8.84 -12.83 1.77
C VAL A 242 10.07 -13.39 1.08
N HIS A 243 10.50 -12.77 -0.01
CA HIS A 243 11.75 -13.12 -0.69
C HIS A 243 12.95 -12.38 -0.10
N VAL A 244 12.74 -11.16 0.37
CA VAL A 244 13.82 -10.27 0.80
C VAL A 244 13.32 -9.27 1.84
N VAL A 245 14.26 -8.82 2.68
CA VAL A 245 14.04 -7.79 3.70
C VAL A 245 15.01 -6.64 3.42
N SER A 246 14.52 -5.39 3.48
CA SER A 246 15.34 -4.19 3.23
C SER A 246 14.97 -3.07 4.20
N PRO A 247 15.86 -2.15 4.55
CA PRO A 247 15.46 -0.91 5.21
C PRO A 247 14.53 -0.09 4.30
N ALA A 248 13.59 0.65 4.87
CA ALA A 248 12.69 1.55 4.14
C ALA A 248 13.46 2.82 3.70
N ILE A 249 14.44 2.65 2.81
CA ILE A 249 15.27 3.70 2.20
C ILE A 249 15.10 3.61 0.70
N TYR A 250 14.55 4.67 0.10
CA TYR A 250 14.16 4.73 -1.30
C TYR A 250 15.12 5.57 -2.17
N THR A 251 16.29 5.93 -1.64
CA THR A 251 17.30 6.71 -2.39
C THR A 251 17.94 5.89 -3.51
N ASP A 252 18.52 6.57 -4.48
CA ASP A 252 19.26 5.93 -5.57
C ASP A 252 20.44 5.11 -5.02
N GLY A 253 20.60 3.90 -5.54
CA GLY A 253 21.66 2.97 -5.10
C GLY A 253 21.40 2.31 -3.75
N SER A 254 20.27 2.57 -3.07
CA SER A 254 19.91 1.84 -1.84
C SER A 254 19.66 0.36 -2.13
N GLU A 255 19.66 -0.46 -1.07
CA GLU A 255 19.35 -1.89 -1.18
C GLU A 255 18.01 -2.13 -1.86
N LEU A 256 16.96 -1.41 -1.43
CA LEU A 256 15.63 -1.50 -2.03
C LEU A 256 15.62 -1.08 -3.50
N ASP A 257 16.32 0.00 -3.84
CA ASP A 257 16.47 0.47 -5.22
C ASP A 257 17.12 -0.58 -6.11
N THR A 258 18.19 -1.21 -5.63
CA THR A 258 18.89 -2.28 -6.34
C THR A 258 18.00 -3.50 -6.57
N ILE A 259 17.25 -3.92 -5.54
CA ILE A 259 16.30 -5.05 -5.62
C ILE A 259 15.23 -4.77 -6.69
N ILE A 260 14.64 -3.58 -6.68
CA ILE A 260 13.56 -3.25 -7.62
C ILE A 260 14.07 -3.07 -9.05
N LYS A 261 15.25 -2.50 -9.24
CA LYS A 261 15.91 -2.44 -10.56
C LYS A 261 16.19 -3.84 -11.12
N ALA A 262 16.69 -4.77 -10.30
CA ALA A 262 16.91 -6.15 -10.70
C ALA A 262 15.59 -6.87 -11.09
N GLN A 263 14.50 -6.60 -10.37
CA GLN A 263 13.19 -7.14 -10.74
C GLN A 263 12.66 -6.57 -12.06
N ILE A 264 12.89 -5.28 -12.33
CA ILE A 264 12.54 -4.67 -13.62
C ILE A 264 13.32 -5.33 -14.76
N ASP A 265 14.62 -5.58 -14.57
CA ASP A 265 15.48 -6.26 -15.56
C ASP A 265 15.00 -7.69 -15.82
N LEU A 266 14.60 -8.42 -14.77
CA LEU A 266 14.05 -9.76 -14.89
C LEU A 266 12.74 -9.78 -15.69
N VAL A 267 11.82 -8.83 -15.43
CA VAL A 267 10.55 -8.70 -16.18
C VAL A 267 10.82 -8.38 -17.65
N ALA A 268 11.76 -7.47 -17.93
CA ALA A 268 12.16 -7.12 -19.29
C ALA A 268 12.74 -8.34 -20.04
N SER A 269 13.63 -9.11 -19.40
CA SER A 269 14.26 -10.29 -19.96
C SER A 269 13.23 -11.40 -20.24
N ARG A 270 12.32 -11.68 -19.31
CA ARG A 270 11.22 -12.64 -19.49
C ARG A 270 10.32 -12.25 -20.67
N HIS A 271 9.99 -10.98 -20.80
CA HIS A 271 9.16 -10.49 -21.90
C HIS A 271 9.86 -10.65 -23.25
N THR A 272 11.14 -10.33 -23.32
CA THR A 272 11.97 -10.51 -24.51
C THR A 272 12.02 -11.98 -24.92
N LEU A 273 12.34 -12.88 -24.00
CA LEU A 273 12.39 -14.32 -24.22
C LEU A 273 11.02 -14.86 -24.69
N GLY A 274 9.93 -14.46 -24.02
CA GLY A 274 8.59 -14.87 -24.43
C GLY A 274 8.20 -14.41 -25.84
N GLY A 275 8.73 -13.27 -26.29
CA GLY A 275 8.56 -12.82 -27.67
C GLY A 275 9.34 -13.64 -28.69
N LEU A 276 10.49 -14.20 -28.29
CA LEU A 276 11.31 -15.08 -29.15
C LEU A 276 10.75 -16.50 -29.23
N LEU A 277 10.10 -16.97 -28.19
CA LEU A 277 9.54 -18.33 -28.12
C LEU A 277 8.15 -18.47 -28.78
N LYS A 278 7.52 -17.36 -29.17
CA LYS A 278 6.19 -17.34 -29.85
C LYS A 278 6.30 -17.35 -31.38
N VAL A 279 7.33 -17.99 -31.92
CA VAL A 279 7.47 -18.17 -33.37
C VAL A 279 6.70 -19.40 -33.83
#